data_70a61d2cde6470d6c90cce26a0218526
#
_entry.id   70a61d2cde6470d6c90cce26a0218526
#
_cell.length_a   1.000
_cell.length_b   1.000
_cell.length_c   1.000
_cell.angle_alpha   90.00
_cell.angle_beta   90.00
_cell.angle_gamma   90.00
#
_symmetry.space_group_name_H-M   'P 1'
#
loop_
_entity.id
_entity.type
_entity.pdbx_description
1 polymer ?
#
loop_
_entity_poly.entity_id
_entity_poly.type
_entity_poly.pdbx_seq_one_letter_code
_entity_poly.pdbx_strand_id
1 'polypeptide(L)'
;LLPMLFFVMLVCIPFAWLWMLPIQMRDFSESLTAVSLFVSNIYFWQESGYFATAAEETPLLHTWSLAVEEQYYLFFPVFLFTLWRFGKNRVFWAIVGLALLSLIFSEWGWRNRPNANFYLALPRAWELLAGSIAAFIVQKRGVNSNNSLSLIGLSSIIFAIFAYDEAIPFPSVFT
;
A
#
# COMPACT_ATOMS: atom_id res chain seq x y z
N LEU A 1 -7.18 -9.64 9.38
CA LEU A 1 -6.45 -8.39 9.65
C LEU A 1 -7.26 -7.40 10.49
N LEU A 2 -8.53 -7.11 10.14
CA LEU A 2 -9.38 -6.11 10.81
C LEU A 2 -9.52 -6.32 12.33
N PRO A 3 -9.83 -7.51 12.87
CA PRO A 3 -9.95 -7.68 14.31
C PRO A 3 -8.65 -7.36 15.05
N MET A 4 -7.50 -7.67 14.44
CA MET A 4 -6.18 -7.39 15.03
C MET A 4 -5.89 -5.88 15.03
N LEU A 5 -6.25 -5.17 13.95
CA LEU A 5 -6.13 -3.73 13.87
C LEU A 5 -6.92 -3.04 14.98
N PHE A 6 -8.20 -3.38 15.14
CA PHE A 6 -9.05 -2.82 16.21
C PHE A 6 -8.53 -3.16 17.59
N PHE A 7 -8.00 -4.37 17.77
CA PHE A 7 -7.37 -4.75 19.05
C PHE A 7 -6.16 -3.88 19.36
N VAL A 8 -5.26 -3.66 18.40
CA VAL A 8 -4.10 -2.77 18.58
C VAL A 8 -4.55 -1.35 18.90
N MET A 9 -5.54 -0.82 18.17
CA MET A 9 -6.10 0.51 18.45
C MET A 9 -6.62 0.62 19.89
N LEU A 10 -7.40 -0.36 20.35
CA LEU A 10 -7.93 -0.41 21.73
C LEU A 10 -6.82 -0.46 22.77
N VAL A 11 -5.77 -1.23 22.52
CA VAL A 11 -4.61 -1.32 23.43
C VAL A 11 -3.85 0.01 23.47
N CYS A 12 -3.71 0.72 22.33
CA CYS A 12 -2.99 1.99 22.29
C CYS A 12 -3.70 3.12 23.07
N ILE A 13 -5.05 3.11 23.15
CA ILE A 13 -5.82 4.19 23.81
C ILE A 13 -5.41 4.45 25.27
N PRO A 14 -5.35 3.45 26.19
CA PRO A 14 -4.97 3.71 27.57
C PRO A 14 -3.52 4.19 27.70
N PHE A 15 -2.60 3.73 26.86
CA PHE A 15 -1.21 4.22 26.87
C PHE A 15 -1.11 5.65 26.37
N ALA A 16 -1.84 6.00 25.31
CA ALA A 16 -1.92 7.36 24.82
C ALA A 16 -2.48 8.31 25.89
N TRP A 17 -3.54 7.90 26.59
CA TRP A 17 -4.15 8.68 27.66
C TRP A 17 -3.17 8.97 28.83
N LEU A 18 -2.30 8.02 29.16
CA LEU A 18 -1.37 8.14 30.30
C LEU A 18 -0.10 8.92 29.96
N TRP A 19 0.37 8.88 28.72
CA TRP A 19 1.71 9.35 28.38
C TRP A 19 1.74 10.50 27.37
N MET A 20 0.66 10.71 26.59
CA MET A 20 0.66 11.74 25.56
C MET A 20 0.28 13.12 26.10
N LEU A 21 0.93 14.15 25.56
CA LEU A 21 0.53 15.53 25.76
C LEU A 21 -0.81 15.82 25.07
N PRO A 22 -1.56 16.86 25.50
CA PRO A 22 -2.87 17.18 24.91
C PRO A 22 -2.86 17.35 23.38
N ILE A 23 -1.81 17.92 22.81
CA ILE A 23 -1.63 18.07 21.36
C ILE A 23 -1.45 16.70 20.71
N GLN A 24 -0.54 15.89 21.22
CA GLN A 24 -0.29 14.53 20.72
C GLN A 24 -1.53 13.64 20.82
N MET A 25 -2.31 13.80 21.90
CA MET A 25 -3.57 13.06 22.09
C MET A 25 -4.62 13.46 21.04
N ARG A 26 -4.67 14.71 20.63
CA ARG A 26 -5.52 15.18 19.55
C ARG A 26 -5.12 14.50 18.24
N ASP A 27 -3.85 14.58 17.85
CA ASP A 27 -3.33 13.98 16.60
C ASP A 27 -3.52 12.45 16.59
N PHE A 28 -3.33 11.82 17.75
CA PHE A 28 -3.63 10.39 17.93
C PHE A 28 -5.12 10.08 17.72
N SER A 29 -6.04 10.90 18.24
CA SER A 29 -7.50 10.72 18.06
C SER A 29 -7.94 10.90 16.61
N GLU A 30 -7.34 11.85 15.90
CA GLU A 30 -7.57 12.07 14.47
C GLU A 30 -7.03 10.88 13.66
N SER A 31 -5.84 10.35 13.99
CA SER A 31 -5.29 9.17 13.36
C SER A 31 -6.14 7.92 13.60
N LEU A 32 -6.67 7.70 14.82
CA LEU A 32 -7.61 6.61 15.12
C LEU A 32 -8.86 6.67 14.24
N THR A 33 -9.40 7.88 14.04
CA THR A 33 -10.56 8.08 13.16
C THR A 33 -10.22 7.75 11.72
N ALA A 34 -9.08 8.23 11.23
CA ALA A 34 -8.61 7.96 9.87
C ALA A 34 -8.34 6.47 9.63
N VAL A 35 -7.76 5.77 10.61
CA VAL A 35 -7.54 4.31 10.56
C VAL A 35 -8.87 3.56 10.51
N SER A 36 -9.84 3.95 11.34
CA SER A 36 -11.16 3.30 11.38
C SER A 36 -11.94 3.44 10.07
N LEU A 37 -11.67 4.51 9.31
CA LEU A 37 -12.29 4.78 8.01
C LEU A 37 -11.44 4.30 6.83
N PHE A 38 -10.31 3.66 7.08
CA PHE A 38 -9.34 3.24 6.04
C PHE A 38 -8.82 4.36 5.15
N VAL A 39 -8.66 5.56 5.73
CA VAL A 39 -8.12 6.75 5.05
C VAL A 39 -6.86 7.29 5.74
N SER A 40 -6.22 6.47 6.58
CA SER A 40 -5.00 6.85 7.31
C SER A 40 -3.85 7.22 6.37
N ASN A 41 -3.78 6.65 5.18
CA ASN A 41 -2.81 7.02 4.15
C ASN A 41 -2.99 8.48 3.68
N ILE A 42 -4.22 8.97 3.57
CA ILE A 42 -4.50 10.37 3.20
C ILE A 42 -4.20 11.29 4.39
N TYR A 43 -4.57 10.88 5.60
CA TYR A 43 -4.28 11.63 6.82
C TYR A 43 -2.76 11.83 7.00
N PHE A 44 -1.98 10.75 6.98
CA PHE A 44 -0.53 10.86 7.14
C PHE A 44 0.18 11.56 5.98
N TRP A 45 -0.39 11.50 4.76
CA TRP A 45 0.11 12.32 3.68
C TRP A 45 -0.06 13.82 3.96
N GLN A 46 -1.20 14.25 4.48
CA GLN A 46 -1.46 15.66 4.84
C GLN A 46 -0.55 16.12 5.98
N GLU A 47 -0.33 15.26 6.97
CA GLU A 47 0.56 15.53 8.10
C GLU A 47 2.05 15.46 7.73
N SER A 48 2.43 14.85 6.61
CA SER A 48 3.83 14.72 6.14
C SER A 48 4.42 16.03 5.57
N GLY A 49 4.19 17.16 6.26
CA GLY A 49 4.67 18.48 5.89
C GLY A 49 5.94 18.89 6.65
N TYR A 50 6.31 20.17 6.50
CA TYR A 50 7.47 20.75 7.15
C TYR A 50 7.44 20.68 8.69
N PHE A 51 6.24 20.62 9.28
CA PHE A 51 6.01 20.51 10.73
C PHE A 51 5.63 19.06 11.14
N ALA A 52 5.93 18.08 10.30
CA ALA A 52 5.63 16.69 10.62
C ALA A 52 6.29 16.28 11.93
N THR A 53 5.52 15.68 12.83
CA THR A 53 6.03 14.98 14.00
C THR A 53 6.98 13.87 13.53
N ALA A 54 8.03 13.59 14.27
CA ALA A 54 8.94 12.51 13.94
C ALA A 54 8.15 11.19 13.79
N ALA A 55 8.46 10.41 12.77
CA ALA A 55 7.76 9.15 12.49
C ALA A 55 7.71 8.20 13.71
N GLU A 56 8.74 8.28 14.54
CA GLU A 56 8.89 7.53 15.79
C GLU A 56 7.88 7.94 16.88
N GLU A 57 7.35 9.16 16.81
CA GLU A 57 6.38 9.70 17.75
C GLU A 57 4.92 9.49 17.30
N THR A 58 4.70 8.88 16.12
CA THR A 58 3.36 8.66 15.54
C THR A 58 2.95 7.19 15.63
N PRO A 59 2.18 6.79 16.68
CA PRO A 59 1.96 5.35 16.99
C PRO A 59 1.28 4.53 15.91
N LEU A 60 0.38 5.12 15.13
CA LEU A 60 -0.40 4.43 14.10
C LEU A 60 0.10 4.69 12.68
N LEU A 61 1.29 5.26 12.51
CA LEU A 61 1.84 5.59 11.21
C LEU A 61 1.81 4.40 10.25
N HIS A 62 2.22 3.22 10.71
CA HIS A 62 2.30 1.99 9.89
C HIS A 62 0.97 1.57 9.25
N THR A 63 -0.17 2.06 9.76
CA THR A 63 -1.50 1.71 9.24
C THR A 63 -1.81 2.35 7.88
N TRP A 64 -0.97 3.27 7.41
CA TRP A 64 -1.15 3.88 6.08
C TRP A 64 -1.12 2.85 4.94
N SER A 65 -0.22 1.86 5.02
CA SER A 65 -0.13 0.80 4.01
C SER A 65 -1.35 -0.13 4.04
N LEU A 66 -1.84 -0.44 5.25
CA LEU A 66 -3.07 -1.22 5.43
C LEU A 66 -4.28 -0.48 4.84
N ALA A 67 -4.37 0.84 4.99
CA ALA A 67 -5.45 1.62 4.38
C ALA A 67 -5.44 1.51 2.84
N VAL A 68 -4.27 1.54 2.21
CA VAL A 68 -4.14 1.34 0.75
C VAL A 68 -4.63 -0.05 0.34
N GLU A 69 -4.27 -1.09 1.10
CA GLU A 69 -4.72 -2.46 0.83
C GLU A 69 -6.24 -2.60 0.99
N GLU A 70 -6.83 -2.06 2.06
CA GLU A 70 -8.28 -2.13 2.30
C GLU A 70 -9.07 -1.34 1.25
N GLN A 71 -8.58 -0.19 0.81
CA GLN A 71 -9.14 0.54 -0.33
C GLN A 71 -9.11 -0.32 -1.59
N TYR A 72 -8.01 -1.01 -1.86
CA TYR A 72 -7.92 -1.92 -2.99
C TYR A 72 -8.94 -3.08 -2.87
N TYR A 73 -9.06 -3.73 -1.71
CA TYR A 73 -10.01 -4.81 -1.47
C TYR A 73 -11.47 -4.36 -1.59
N LEU A 74 -11.75 -3.09 -1.33
CA LEU A 74 -13.09 -2.51 -1.53
C LEU A 74 -13.38 -2.24 -3.02
N PHE A 75 -12.45 -1.59 -3.71
CA PHE A 75 -12.68 -1.13 -5.08
C PHE A 75 -12.46 -2.21 -6.14
N PHE A 76 -11.49 -3.11 -5.94
CA PHE A 76 -11.13 -4.11 -6.94
C PHE A 76 -12.25 -5.12 -7.24
N PRO A 77 -13.01 -5.67 -6.27
CA PRO A 77 -14.16 -6.52 -6.57
C PRO A 77 -15.25 -5.80 -7.36
N VAL A 78 -15.53 -4.53 -7.04
CA VAL A 78 -16.51 -3.72 -7.78
C VAL A 78 -16.05 -3.51 -9.22
N PHE A 79 -14.77 -3.20 -9.41
CA PHE A 79 -14.15 -3.10 -10.73
C PHE A 79 -14.25 -4.41 -11.51
N LEU A 80 -13.92 -5.54 -10.90
CA LEU A 80 -14.07 -6.86 -11.53
C LEU A 80 -15.52 -7.14 -11.90
N PHE A 81 -16.46 -6.93 -10.98
CA PHE A 81 -17.89 -7.16 -11.22
C PHE A 81 -18.41 -6.36 -12.42
N THR A 82 -18.03 -5.08 -12.50
CA THR A 82 -18.48 -4.20 -13.60
C THR A 82 -17.90 -4.59 -14.94
N LEU A 83 -16.63 -5.04 -14.97
CA LEU A 83 -15.94 -5.37 -16.21
C LEU A 83 -16.12 -6.83 -16.64
N TRP A 84 -16.55 -7.72 -15.73
CA TRP A 84 -16.66 -9.15 -16.02
C TRP A 84 -17.60 -9.47 -17.20
N ARG A 85 -18.65 -8.65 -17.36
CA ARG A 85 -19.59 -8.75 -18.50
C ARG A 85 -18.94 -8.60 -19.87
N PHE A 86 -17.76 -7.96 -19.93
CA PHE A 86 -17.03 -7.76 -21.18
C PHE A 86 -16.09 -8.93 -21.55
N GLY A 87 -15.97 -9.91 -20.67
CA GLY A 87 -15.18 -11.13 -20.87
C GLY A 87 -13.79 -11.08 -20.24
N LYS A 88 -13.30 -12.26 -19.84
CA LYS A 88 -12.05 -12.44 -19.07
C LYS A 88 -10.81 -11.79 -19.71
N ASN A 89 -10.68 -11.85 -21.03
CA ASN A 89 -9.52 -11.28 -21.72
C ASN A 89 -9.51 -9.74 -21.65
N ARG A 90 -10.66 -9.10 -21.74
CA ARG A 90 -10.74 -7.63 -21.61
C ARG A 90 -10.48 -7.18 -20.19
N VAL A 91 -10.96 -7.92 -19.19
CA VAL A 91 -10.65 -7.68 -17.77
C VAL A 91 -9.15 -7.78 -17.54
N PHE A 92 -8.49 -8.83 -18.01
CA PHE A 92 -7.05 -9.00 -17.88
C PHE A 92 -6.27 -7.80 -18.47
N TRP A 93 -6.58 -7.39 -19.70
CA TRP A 93 -5.89 -6.25 -20.32
C TRP A 93 -6.21 -4.91 -19.64
N ALA A 94 -7.41 -4.75 -19.07
CA ALA A 94 -7.76 -3.59 -18.26
C ALA A 94 -6.91 -3.52 -16.98
N ILE A 95 -6.71 -4.67 -16.29
CA ILE A 95 -5.83 -4.74 -15.11
C ILE A 95 -4.39 -4.40 -15.48
N VAL A 96 -3.88 -4.96 -16.59
CA VAL A 96 -2.53 -4.64 -17.10
C VAL A 96 -2.41 -3.15 -17.43
N GLY A 97 -3.39 -2.56 -18.11
CA GLY A 97 -3.41 -1.14 -18.44
C GLY A 97 -3.40 -0.26 -17.19
N LEU A 98 -4.21 -0.59 -16.18
CA LEU A 98 -4.23 0.13 -14.90
C LEU A 98 -2.90 0.00 -14.14
N ALA A 99 -2.28 -1.19 -14.14
CA ALA A 99 -0.98 -1.39 -13.53
C ALA A 99 0.10 -0.53 -14.19
N LEU A 100 0.13 -0.48 -15.52
CA LEU A 100 1.07 0.36 -16.25
C LEU A 100 0.83 1.86 -15.99
N LEU A 101 -0.41 2.30 -15.96
CA LEU A 101 -0.75 3.69 -15.63
C LEU A 101 -0.31 4.04 -14.20
N SER A 102 -0.59 3.17 -13.23
CA SER A 102 -0.15 3.37 -11.85
C SER A 102 1.38 3.44 -11.74
N LEU A 103 2.11 2.59 -12.48
CA LEU A 103 3.57 2.59 -12.52
C LEU A 103 4.12 3.90 -13.14
N ILE A 104 3.48 4.41 -14.22
CA ILE A 104 3.84 5.70 -14.81
C ILE A 104 3.60 6.84 -13.80
N PHE A 105 2.48 6.81 -13.07
CA PHE A 105 2.21 7.78 -12.01
C PHE A 105 3.22 7.69 -10.87
N SER A 106 3.64 6.49 -10.51
CA SER A 106 4.69 6.27 -9.51
C SER A 106 6.02 6.88 -9.96
N GLU A 107 6.44 6.63 -11.19
CA GLU A 107 7.68 7.17 -11.76
C GLU A 107 7.66 8.71 -11.89
N TRP A 108 6.52 9.28 -12.23
CA TRP A 108 6.35 10.73 -12.24
C TRP A 108 6.30 11.31 -10.82
N GLY A 109 5.62 10.61 -9.92
CA GLY A 109 5.31 11.06 -8.56
C GLY A 109 6.56 11.20 -7.71
N TRP A 110 7.48 10.25 -7.73
CA TRP A 110 8.69 10.34 -6.90
C TRP A 110 9.58 11.54 -7.27
N ARG A 111 9.56 11.97 -8.55
CA ARG A 111 10.33 13.13 -9.02
C ARG A 111 9.70 14.46 -8.64
N ASN A 112 8.37 14.53 -8.57
CA ASN A 112 7.65 15.78 -8.40
C ASN A 112 7.00 15.94 -7.03
N ARG A 113 6.53 14.85 -6.43
CA ARG A 113 5.79 14.82 -5.16
C ARG A 113 6.05 13.54 -4.37
N PRO A 114 7.26 13.35 -3.80
CA PRO A 114 7.66 12.10 -3.16
C PRO A 114 6.74 11.68 -2.01
N ASN A 115 6.31 12.61 -1.13
CA ASN A 115 5.39 12.28 -0.04
C ASN A 115 4.03 11.77 -0.53
N ALA A 116 3.44 12.41 -1.54
CA ALA A 116 2.20 11.96 -2.14
C ALA A 116 2.37 10.58 -2.80
N ASN A 117 3.50 10.37 -3.47
CA ASN A 117 3.84 9.10 -4.10
C ASN A 117 3.94 7.95 -3.09
N PHE A 118 4.48 8.24 -1.91
CA PHE A 118 4.67 7.26 -0.87
C PHE A 118 3.35 6.83 -0.21
N TYR A 119 2.47 7.78 0.14
CA TYR A 119 1.27 7.51 0.93
C TYR A 119 0.02 7.18 0.10
N LEU A 120 -0.12 7.73 -1.11
CA LEU A 120 -1.36 7.58 -1.88
C LEU A 120 -1.47 6.21 -2.56
N ALA A 121 -2.70 5.72 -2.67
CA ALA A 121 -2.98 4.42 -3.27
C ALA A 121 -2.70 4.37 -4.78
N LEU A 122 -2.93 5.48 -5.51
CA LEU A 122 -2.82 5.49 -6.96
C LEU A 122 -1.42 5.13 -7.49
N PRO A 123 -0.31 5.72 -7.02
CA PRO A 123 1.03 5.37 -7.48
C PRO A 123 1.50 3.99 -6.97
N ARG A 124 0.83 3.40 -6.00
CA ARG A 124 1.16 2.08 -5.44
C ARG A 124 0.26 0.95 -5.92
N ALA A 125 -0.84 1.27 -6.59
CA ALA A 125 -1.81 0.26 -7.04
C ALA A 125 -1.19 -0.79 -7.97
N TRP A 126 -0.11 -0.46 -8.71
CA TRP A 126 0.57 -1.41 -9.60
C TRP A 126 1.14 -2.62 -8.84
N GLU A 127 1.58 -2.46 -7.58
CA GLU A 127 2.10 -3.54 -6.74
C GLU A 127 0.99 -4.60 -6.50
N LEU A 128 -0.20 -4.15 -6.09
CA LEU A 128 -1.36 -5.00 -5.84
C LEU A 128 -1.95 -5.58 -7.15
N LEU A 129 -1.98 -4.78 -8.22
CA LEU A 129 -2.41 -5.21 -9.54
C LEU A 129 -1.46 -6.24 -10.16
N ALA A 130 -0.15 -6.17 -9.88
CA ALA A 130 0.81 -7.19 -10.30
C ALA A 130 0.48 -8.56 -9.68
N GLY A 131 0.11 -8.59 -8.39
CA GLY A 131 -0.39 -9.80 -7.74
C GLY A 131 -1.66 -10.34 -8.41
N SER A 132 -2.59 -9.45 -8.79
CA SER A 132 -3.81 -9.85 -9.52
C SER A 132 -3.52 -10.37 -10.92
N ILE A 133 -2.57 -9.78 -11.66
CA ILE A 133 -2.10 -10.29 -12.96
C ILE A 133 -1.52 -11.71 -12.79
N ALA A 134 -0.68 -11.90 -11.78
CA ALA A 134 -0.12 -13.21 -11.46
C ALA A 134 -1.21 -14.25 -11.18
N ALA A 135 -2.24 -13.89 -10.39
CA ALA A 135 -3.38 -14.76 -10.11
C ALA A 135 -4.13 -15.16 -11.38
N PHE A 136 -4.38 -14.23 -12.32
CA PHE A 136 -4.99 -14.53 -13.61
C PHE A 136 -4.15 -15.50 -14.47
N ILE A 137 -2.82 -15.32 -14.47
CA ILE A 137 -1.91 -16.20 -15.21
C ILE A 137 -1.92 -17.61 -14.61
N VAL A 138 -1.85 -17.73 -13.29
CA VAL A 138 -1.89 -19.01 -12.57
C VAL A 138 -3.24 -19.71 -12.81
N GLN A 139 -4.35 -18.98 -12.75
CA GLN A 139 -5.67 -19.54 -13.03
C GLN A 139 -5.79 -20.12 -14.46
N LYS A 140 -5.13 -19.46 -15.43
CA LYS A 140 -5.17 -19.88 -16.84
C LYS A 140 -4.21 -21.04 -17.16
N ARG A 141 -3.03 -21.06 -16.57
CA ARG A 141 -1.95 -22.02 -16.87
C ARG A 141 -1.87 -23.18 -15.88
N GLY A 142 -2.55 -23.07 -14.74
CA GLY A 142 -2.35 -23.97 -13.59
C GLY A 142 -1.11 -23.64 -12.78
N VAL A 143 -1.03 -24.23 -11.60
CA VAL A 143 0.17 -24.13 -10.75
C VAL A 143 1.25 -25.02 -11.36
N ASN A 144 2.28 -24.42 -11.91
CA ASN A 144 3.45 -25.15 -12.39
C ASN A 144 4.58 -24.98 -11.37
N SER A 145 4.99 -26.08 -10.73
CA SER A 145 6.13 -26.07 -9.83
C SER A 145 7.42 -25.98 -10.67
N ASN A 146 7.89 -24.75 -10.85
CA ASN A 146 9.15 -24.51 -11.56
C ASN A 146 10.22 -24.04 -10.57
N ASN A 147 11.10 -24.94 -10.19
CA ASN A 147 12.19 -24.66 -9.25
C ASN A 147 13.10 -23.51 -9.73
N SER A 148 13.30 -23.37 -11.05
CA SER A 148 14.10 -22.28 -11.60
C SER A 148 13.47 -20.92 -11.38
N LEU A 149 12.14 -20.78 -11.58
CA LEU A 149 11.43 -19.53 -11.31
C LEU A 149 11.43 -19.19 -9.81
N SER A 150 11.29 -20.20 -8.95
CA SER A 150 11.37 -20.00 -7.50
C SER A 150 12.78 -19.55 -7.07
N LEU A 151 13.82 -20.13 -7.67
CA LEU A 151 15.20 -19.73 -7.39
C LEU A 151 15.49 -18.30 -7.87
N ILE A 152 14.99 -17.91 -9.05
CA ILE A 152 15.11 -16.53 -9.57
C ILE A 152 14.40 -15.55 -8.62
N GLY A 153 13.17 -15.86 -8.19
CA GLY A 153 12.43 -15.02 -7.24
C GLY A 153 13.17 -14.86 -5.91
N LEU A 154 13.67 -15.95 -5.33
CA LEU A 154 14.46 -15.92 -4.11
C LEU A 154 15.76 -15.09 -4.28
N SER A 155 16.47 -15.30 -5.38
CA SER A 155 17.69 -14.55 -5.68
C SER A 155 17.43 -13.06 -5.86
N SER A 156 16.29 -12.69 -6.47
CA SER A 156 15.88 -11.28 -6.62
C SER A 156 15.58 -10.65 -5.28
N ILE A 157 14.90 -11.35 -4.35
CA ILE A 157 14.63 -10.85 -2.99
C ILE A 157 15.95 -10.65 -2.24
N ILE A 158 16.85 -11.64 -2.27
CA ILE A 158 18.15 -11.54 -1.61
C ILE A 158 18.95 -10.37 -2.20
N PHE A 159 18.97 -10.24 -3.52
CA PHE A 159 19.64 -9.12 -4.19
C PHE A 159 19.06 -7.77 -3.73
N ALA A 160 17.73 -7.64 -3.67
CA ALA A 160 17.08 -6.41 -3.22
C ALA A 160 17.46 -6.04 -1.78
N ILE A 161 17.53 -7.01 -0.86
CA ILE A 161 17.91 -6.78 0.54
C ILE A 161 19.33 -6.19 0.65
N PHE A 162 20.26 -6.63 -0.19
CA PHE A 162 21.65 -6.18 -0.11
C PHE A 162 22.00 -5.00 -1.02
N ALA A 163 21.24 -4.81 -2.11
CA ALA A 163 21.53 -3.80 -3.13
C ALA A 163 20.74 -2.51 -2.95
N TYR A 164 19.61 -2.56 -2.24
CA TYR A 164 18.78 -1.38 -2.02
C TYR A 164 19.23 -0.63 -0.78
N ASP A 165 19.50 0.66 -0.96
CA ASP A 165 19.89 1.61 0.07
C ASP A 165 18.81 2.72 0.18
N GLU A 166 18.81 3.48 1.27
CA GLU A 166 17.88 4.59 1.54
C GLU A 166 17.87 5.68 0.44
N ALA A 167 18.93 5.72 -0.38
CA ALA A 167 19.02 6.63 -1.51
C ALA A 167 18.12 6.25 -2.71
N ILE A 168 17.60 5.01 -2.76
CA ILE A 168 16.75 4.57 -3.86
C ILE A 168 15.32 5.04 -3.64
N PRO A 169 14.72 5.78 -4.59
CA PRO A 169 13.38 6.30 -4.46
C PRO A 169 12.34 5.18 -4.39
N PHE A 170 11.44 5.26 -3.41
CA PHE A 170 10.37 4.30 -3.20
C PHE A 170 9.01 5.02 -3.11
N PRO A 171 7.94 4.52 -3.76
CA PRO A 171 7.92 3.50 -4.81
C PRO A 171 8.38 4.04 -6.17
N SER A 172 9.12 3.24 -6.93
CA SER A 172 9.55 3.56 -8.29
C SER A 172 9.70 2.29 -9.14
N VAL A 173 10.12 2.44 -10.41
CA VAL A 173 10.42 1.30 -11.30
C VAL A 173 11.60 0.47 -10.79
N PHE A 174 12.44 1.02 -9.92
CA PHE A 174 13.64 0.36 -9.38
C PHE A 174 13.36 -0.43 -8.09
N THR A 175 12.18 -0.33 -7.52
CA THR A 175 11.73 -1.04 -6.31
C THR A 175 10.54 -1.92 -6.61
#